data_fb733b2e7a2660573eeb10ce007f5345
#
_entry.id   fb733b2e7a2660573eeb10ce007f5345
#
_cell.length_a   1.000
_cell.length_b   1.000
_cell.length_c   1.000
_cell.angle_alpha   90.00
_cell.angle_beta   90.00
_cell.angle_gamma   90.00
#
_symmetry.space_group_name_H-M   'P 1'
#
loop_
_entity.id
_entity.type
_entity.pdbx_description
1 polymer ?
#
loop_
_entity_poly.entity_id
_entity_poly.type
_entity_poly.pdbx_seq_one_letter_code
_entity_poly.pdbx_strand_id
1 'polypeptide(L)'
;LRIYQAGALLKPCYLYLVFGNSLSESFLRYQNIAFVVVGSGDLSCFSESCRILHIKGTLSFSEVFNQIQQTFDRYSDWDSKLQLALGSIDPLNEMLEASLDIFHNPVFAHDTNFYILSSPRHVTGMSEWVHDQRTGRLIAPLSLIQDFKLDAEYQRTLITHGANIYSEELRGYRILYMNLWVSGNYQGRLCVDELQTEIQPGHFSALEYLGSFIELCIRRHNLFQ
;
A
#
# COMPACT_ATOMS: atom_id res chain seq x y z
N LEU A 1 -15.04 -9.39 8.32
CA LEU A 1 -14.66 -10.32 9.39
C LEU A 1 -15.87 -11.13 9.84
N ARG A 2 -15.69 -12.44 10.07
CA ARG A 2 -16.72 -13.34 10.64
C ARG A 2 -16.07 -14.30 11.62
N ILE A 3 -16.78 -14.59 12.69
CA ILE A 3 -16.41 -15.70 13.58
C ILE A 3 -16.93 -17.00 12.93
N TYR A 4 -16.06 -17.98 12.80
CA TYR A 4 -16.43 -19.28 12.24
C TYR A 4 -17.39 -20.01 13.21
N GLN A 5 -18.43 -20.59 12.66
CA GLN A 5 -19.34 -21.49 13.35
C GLN A 5 -19.35 -22.83 12.62
N ALA A 6 -19.28 -23.92 13.35
CA ALA A 6 -19.29 -25.27 12.78
C ALA A 6 -20.51 -25.48 11.87
N GLY A 7 -20.26 -26.10 10.70
CA GLY A 7 -21.30 -26.31 9.69
C GLY A 7 -21.66 -25.08 8.84
N ALA A 8 -21.08 -23.91 9.07
CA ALA A 8 -21.36 -22.72 8.26
C ALA A 8 -20.79 -22.86 6.84
N LEU A 9 -21.53 -22.38 5.85
CA LEU A 9 -21.03 -22.26 4.47
C LEU A 9 -20.08 -21.08 4.38
N LEU A 10 -18.81 -21.34 4.05
CA LEU A 10 -17.77 -20.33 3.92
C LEU A 10 -17.78 -19.68 2.53
N LYS A 11 -17.48 -18.38 2.46
CA LYS A 11 -17.41 -17.59 1.22
C LYS A 11 -16.04 -16.91 1.10
N PRO A 12 -15.44 -16.84 -0.11
CA PRO A 12 -14.09 -16.27 -0.31
C PRO A 12 -13.93 -14.80 0.07
N CYS A 13 -15.04 -14.05 0.12
CA CYS A 13 -15.01 -12.60 0.41
C CYS A 13 -14.91 -12.25 1.91
N TYR A 14 -14.79 -13.27 2.77
CA TYR A 14 -14.70 -13.03 4.22
C TYR A 14 -13.40 -13.58 4.81
N LEU A 15 -12.93 -12.89 5.85
CA LEU A 15 -11.90 -13.39 6.76
C LEU A 15 -12.62 -14.08 7.94
N TYR A 16 -12.27 -15.35 8.18
CA TYR A 16 -12.88 -16.14 9.26
C TYR A 16 -11.93 -16.28 10.44
N LEU A 17 -12.42 -15.89 11.61
CA LEU A 17 -11.71 -16.07 12.88
C LEU A 17 -12.13 -17.40 13.51
N VAL A 18 -11.16 -18.24 13.83
CA VAL A 18 -11.35 -19.62 14.31
C VAL A 18 -10.51 -19.86 15.55
N PHE A 19 -11.06 -20.57 16.53
CA PHE A 19 -10.26 -21.10 17.64
C PHE A 19 -9.45 -22.33 17.19
N GLY A 20 -8.16 -22.34 17.45
CA GLY A 20 -7.30 -23.47 17.10
C GLY A 20 -7.74 -24.79 17.76
N ASN A 21 -8.18 -24.75 19.01
CA ASN A 21 -8.69 -25.91 19.73
C ASN A 21 -10.08 -26.38 19.27
N SER A 22 -10.79 -25.62 18.46
CA SER A 22 -12.09 -25.96 17.87
C SER A 22 -11.99 -26.46 16.43
N LEU A 23 -10.79 -26.73 15.94
CA LEU A 23 -10.51 -27.28 14.62
C LEU A 23 -10.82 -28.78 14.57
N SER A 24 -12.11 -29.16 14.69
CA SER A 24 -12.56 -30.54 14.61
C SER A 24 -13.04 -30.94 13.22
N GLU A 25 -13.23 -29.98 12.33
CA GLU A 25 -13.68 -30.18 10.95
C GLU A 25 -12.54 -30.03 9.95
N SER A 26 -12.65 -30.73 8.82
CA SER A 26 -11.73 -30.57 7.71
C SER A 26 -12.18 -29.41 6.81
N PHE A 27 -11.26 -28.47 6.58
CA PHE A 27 -11.44 -27.34 5.67
C PHE A 27 -10.81 -27.61 4.28
N LEU A 28 -10.38 -28.84 4.02
CA LEU A 28 -9.72 -29.25 2.75
C LEU A 28 -10.58 -29.00 1.51
N ARG A 29 -11.92 -29.02 1.66
CA ARG A 29 -12.85 -28.74 0.56
C ARG A 29 -12.96 -27.27 0.15
N TYR A 30 -12.48 -26.35 1.01
CA TYR A 30 -12.59 -24.93 0.72
C TYR A 30 -11.36 -24.42 -0.01
N GLN A 31 -11.57 -23.51 -0.95
CA GLN A 31 -10.50 -22.88 -1.73
C GLN A 31 -10.60 -21.36 -1.62
N ASN A 32 -9.42 -20.71 -1.59
CA ASN A 32 -9.31 -19.24 -1.53
C ASN A 32 -10.06 -18.59 -0.35
N ILE A 33 -10.17 -19.29 0.77
CA ILE A 33 -10.72 -18.75 2.01
C ILE A 33 -9.57 -18.23 2.88
N ALA A 34 -9.79 -17.11 3.55
CA ALA A 34 -8.85 -16.55 4.51
C ALA A 34 -9.28 -16.84 5.95
N PHE A 35 -8.36 -17.33 6.76
CA PHE A 35 -8.58 -17.65 8.17
C PHE A 35 -7.55 -16.96 9.07
N VAL A 36 -8.02 -16.57 10.26
CA VAL A 36 -7.16 -16.27 11.41
C VAL A 36 -7.43 -17.35 12.45
N VAL A 37 -6.42 -18.15 12.73
CA VAL A 37 -6.48 -19.21 13.73
C VAL A 37 -5.82 -18.71 15.00
N VAL A 38 -6.58 -18.69 16.11
CA VAL A 38 -6.12 -18.21 17.41
C VAL A 38 -5.89 -19.39 18.36
N GLY A 39 -4.68 -19.42 18.94
CA GLY A 39 -4.27 -20.50 19.85
C GLY A 39 -3.66 -21.70 19.15
N SER A 40 -3.47 -22.79 19.87
CA SER A 40 -2.89 -24.04 19.35
C SER A 40 -3.92 -24.83 18.54
N GLY A 41 -3.54 -25.33 17.38
CA GLY A 41 -4.39 -26.16 16.53
C GLY A 41 -3.58 -26.81 15.41
N ASP A 42 -4.09 -27.92 14.89
CA ASP A 42 -3.52 -28.60 13.73
C ASP A 42 -3.98 -27.90 12.44
N LEU A 43 -3.04 -27.30 11.72
CA LEU A 43 -3.30 -26.59 10.47
C LEU A 43 -3.41 -27.53 9.26
N SER A 44 -3.09 -28.81 9.39
CA SER A 44 -3.21 -29.79 8.30
C SER A 44 -4.64 -30.01 7.82
N CYS A 45 -5.64 -29.56 8.61
CA CYS A 45 -7.05 -29.59 8.23
C CYS A 45 -7.45 -28.58 7.14
N PHE A 46 -6.56 -27.60 6.80
CA PHE A 46 -6.83 -26.60 5.78
C PHE A 46 -6.28 -27.00 4.41
N SER A 47 -6.95 -26.59 3.35
CA SER A 47 -6.43 -26.68 1.99
C SER A 47 -5.23 -25.75 1.78
N GLU A 48 -4.25 -26.18 0.97
CA GLU A 48 -3.08 -25.35 0.59
C GLU A 48 -3.47 -24.04 -0.11
N SER A 49 -4.64 -23.98 -0.72
CA SER A 49 -5.17 -22.74 -1.33
C SER A 49 -5.76 -21.75 -0.33
N CYS A 50 -5.94 -22.14 0.93
CA CYS A 50 -6.40 -21.24 1.98
C CYS A 50 -5.26 -20.34 2.49
N ARG A 51 -5.59 -19.10 2.79
CA ARG A 51 -4.66 -18.17 3.44
C ARG A 51 -4.86 -18.23 4.94
N ILE A 52 -3.81 -18.55 5.68
CA ILE A 52 -3.90 -18.75 7.12
C ILE A 52 -2.93 -17.81 7.84
N LEU A 53 -3.48 -16.97 8.71
CA LEU A 53 -2.72 -16.27 9.73
C LEU A 53 -2.88 -17.03 11.05
N HIS A 54 -1.80 -17.64 11.55
CA HIS A 54 -1.81 -18.37 12.80
C HIS A 54 -1.23 -17.52 13.93
N ILE A 55 -2.05 -17.15 14.88
CA ILE A 55 -1.67 -16.37 16.06
C ILE A 55 -1.43 -17.34 17.21
N LYS A 56 -0.16 -17.63 17.47
CA LYS A 56 0.31 -18.43 18.60
C LYS A 56 0.58 -17.49 19.78
N GLY A 57 0.07 -17.80 20.94
CA GLY A 57 0.38 -17.04 22.14
C GLY A 57 -0.80 -16.89 23.09
N THR A 58 -0.67 -15.94 24.01
CA THR A 58 -1.60 -15.71 25.13
C THR A 58 -2.73 -14.75 24.82
N LEU A 59 -2.80 -14.20 23.60
CA LEU A 59 -3.88 -13.29 23.22
C LEU A 59 -5.22 -14.01 23.26
N SER A 60 -6.18 -13.41 23.91
CA SER A 60 -7.55 -13.90 23.91
C SER A 60 -8.20 -13.71 22.54
N PHE A 61 -9.21 -14.50 22.26
CA PHE A 61 -9.96 -14.37 21.02
C PHE A 61 -10.58 -12.97 20.83
N SER A 62 -11.07 -12.36 21.90
CA SER A 62 -11.65 -11.02 21.86
C SER A 62 -10.60 -9.94 21.55
N GLU A 63 -9.39 -10.07 22.08
CA GLU A 63 -8.29 -9.16 21.74
C GLU A 63 -7.93 -9.26 20.27
N VAL A 64 -7.77 -10.47 19.74
CA VAL A 64 -7.48 -10.69 18.31
C VAL A 64 -8.64 -10.18 17.44
N PHE A 65 -9.89 -10.47 17.80
CA PHE A 65 -11.05 -9.95 17.08
C PHE A 65 -11.05 -8.43 17.02
N ASN A 66 -10.84 -7.76 18.16
CA ASN A 66 -10.83 -6.30 18.22
C ASN A 66 -9.67 -5.68 17.41
N GLN A 67 -8.47 -6.27 17.45
CA GLN A 67 -7.33 -5.80 16.65
C GLN A 67 -7.60 -5.91 15.14
N ILE A 68 -8.20 -7.03 14.72
CA ILE A 68 -8.57 -7.21 13.30
C ILE A 68 -9.67 -6.20 12.92
N GLN A 69 -10.68 -6.03 13.77
CA GLN A 69 -11.77 -5.08 13.52
C GLN A 69 -11.22 -3.65 13.39
N GLN A 70 -10.35 -3.20 14.30
CA GLN A 70 -9.69 -1.90 14.22
C GLN A 70 -8.88 -1.73 12.92
N THR A 71 -8.25 -2.81 12.44
CA THR A 71 -7.56 -2.79 11.15
C THR A 71 -8.53 -2.56 10.00
N PHE A 72 -9.67 -3.28 9.98
CA PHE A 72 -10.71 -3.06 8.97
C PHE A 72 -11.27 -1.64 9.02
N ASP A 73 -11.55 -1.13 10.21
CA ASP A 73 -12.10 0.23 10.40
C ASP A 73 -11.10 1.27 9.86
N ARG A 74 -9.81 1.14 10.18
CA ARG A 74 -8.75 2.03 9.69
C ARG A 74 -8.70 2.07 8.16
N TYR A 75 -8.72 0.92 7.49
CA TYR A 75 -8.69 0.88 6.02
C TYR A 75 -10.01 1.34 5.39
N SER A 76 -11.15 1.12 6.04
CA SER A 76 -12.46 1.63 5.61
C SER A 76 -12.53 3.16 5.70
N ASP A 77 -12.00 3.74 6.79
CA ASP A 77 -11.90 5.18 6.97
C ASP A 77 -10.96 5.81 5.94
N TRP A 78 -9.83 5.15 5.66
CA TRP A 78 -8.91 5.58 4.62
C TRP A 78 -9.57 5.55 3.23
N ASP A 79 -10.24 4.46 2.86
CA ASP A 79 -11.02 4.38 1.60
C ASP A 79 -12.02 5.53 1.48
N SER A 80 -12.76 5.81 2.55
CA SER A 80 -13.74 6.91 2.59
C SER A 80 -13.07 8.28 2.36
N LYS A 81 -11.88 8.51 2.94
CA LYS A 81 -11.08 9.73 2.72
C LYS A 81 -10.61 9.85 1.27
N LEU A 82 -10.13 8.74 0.66
CA LEU A 82 -9.73 8.73 -0.76
C LEU A 82 -10.91 9.05 -1.69
N GLN A 83 -12.09 8.48 -1.41
CA GLN A 83 -13.29 8.77 -2.19
C GLN A 83 -13.72 10.24 -2.07
N LEU A 84 -13.66 10.82 -0.88
CA LEU A 84 -13.96 12.24 -0.66
C LEU A 84 -12.95 13.14 -1.38
N ALA A 85 -11.67 12.82 -1.32
CA ALA A 85 -10.61 13.58 -1.96
C ALA A 85 -10.77 13.67 -3.48
N LEU A 86 -11.40 12.68 -4.16
CA LEU A 86 -11.69 12.75 -5.59
C LEU A 86 -12.52 13.95 -6.02
N GLY A 87 -13.29 14.55 -5.11
CA GLY A 87 -14.13 15.72 -5.38
C GLY A 87 -13.56 17.02 -4.81
N SER A 88 -12.37 17.00 -4.20
CA SER A 88 -11.77 18.18 -3.57
C SER A 88 -11.05 19.10 -4.56
N ILE A 89 -10.58 20.26 -4.05
CA ILE A 89 -9.84 21.25 -4.84
C ILE A 89 -8.41 20.77 -5.13
N ASP A 90 -7.79 20.08 -4.18
CA ASP A 90 -6.45 19.50 -4.30
C ASP A 90 -6.46 17.99 -4.00
N PRO A 91 -7.06 17.21 -4.92
CA PRO A 91 -7.33 15.79 -4.68
C PRO A 91 -6.07 14.96 -4.44
N LEU A 92 -4.99 15.27 -5.15
CA LEU A 92 -3.74 14.51 -5.02
C LEU A 92 -3.13 14.71 -3.64
N ASN A 93 -3.03 15.95 -3.18
CA ASN A 93 -2.46 16.24 -1.86
C ASN A 93 -3.30 15.62 -0.74
N GLU A 94 -4.62 15.74 -0.80
CA GLU A 94 -5.53 15.15 0.19
C GLU A 94 -5.44 13.62 0.25
N MET A 95 -5.31 12.94 -0.92
CA MET A 95 -5.11 11.49 -0.99
C MET A 95 -3.78 11.07 -0.36
N LEU A 96 -2.70 11.80 -0.66
CA LEU A 96 -1.39 11.49 -0.09
C LEU A 96 -1.34 11.76 1.41
N GLU A 97 -1.94 12.86 1.88
CA GLU A 97 -2.02 13.19 3.30
C GLU A 97 -2.81 12.13 4.08
N ALA A 98 -3.99 11.70 3.55
CA ALA A 98 -4.78 10.63 4.14
C ALA A 98 -4.03 9.28 4.22
N SER A 99 -3.01 9.10 3.40
CA SER A 99 -2.24 7.85 3.30
C SER A 99 -1.03 7.79 4.23
N LEU A 100 -0.64 8.91 4.87
CA LEU A 100 0.50 8.95 5.79
C LEU A 100 0.34 7.99 6.98
N ASP A 101 -0.89 7.84 7.50
CA ASP A 101 -1.19 6.93 8.61
C ASP A 101 -1.26 5.45 8.19
N ILE A 102 -1.34 5.18 6.89
CA ILE A 102 -1.30 3.81 6.35
C ILE A 102 0.14 3.34 6.20
N PHE A 103 0.99 4.17 5.61
CA PHE A 103 2.38 3.81 5.31
C PHE A 103 3.35 4.09 6.47
N HIS A 104 3.01 5.02 7.37
CA HIS A 104 3.90 5.50 8.44
C HIS A 104 5.28 5.95 7.92
N ASN A 105 5.32 6.39 6.67
CA ASN A 105 6.48 6.88 5.95
C ASN A 105 6.06 8.08 5.08
N PRO A 106 6.97 8.94 4.64
CA PRO A 106 6.63 10.00 3.69
C PRO A 106 6.17 9.40 2.36
N VAL A 107 5.07 9.93 1.86
CA VAL A 107 4.46 9.56 0.56
C VAL A 107 4.47 10.79 -0.32
N PHE A 108 4.90 10.63 -1.57
CA PHE A 108 4.90 11.72 -2.55
C PHE A 108 4.70 11.20 -3.97
N ALA A 109 4.35 12.10 -4.87
CA ALA A 109 4.23 11.79 -6.28
C ALA A 109 5.01 12.81 -7.12
N HIS A 110 5.62 12.34 -8.21
CA HIS A 110 6.30 13.18 -9.20
C HIS A 110 5.89 12.83 -10.63
N ASP A 111 6.01 13.78 -11.54
CA ASP A 111 5.77 13.57 -12.97
C ASP A 111 6.99 12.91 -13.67
N THR A 112 6.88 12.69 -14.98
CA THR A 112 7.92 12.08 -15.79
C THR A 112 9.22 12.90 -15.86
N ASN A 113 9.18 14.17 -15.50
CA ASN A 113 10.30 15.10 -15.47
C ASN A 113 10.83 15.35 -14.06
N PHE A 114 10.39 14.57 -13.06
CA PHE A 114 10.73 14.71 -11.64
C PHE A 114 10.23 15.99 -10.96
N TYR A 115 9.25 16.68 -11.56
CA TYR A 115 8.52 17.72 -10.81
C TYR A 115 7.64 17.07 -9.77
N ILE A 116 7.74 17.58 -8.54
CA ILE A 116 6.94 17.09 -7.43
C ILE A 116 5.51 17.59 -7.62
N LEU A 117 4.58 16.65 -7.70
CA LEU A 117 3.16 16.92 -7.87
C LEU A 117 2.50 17.18 -6.53
N SER A 118 2.86 16.38 -5.54
CA SER A 118 2.48 16.55 -4.14
C SER A 118 3.45 15.80 -3.24
N SER A 119 3.73 16.39 -2.08
CA SER A 119 4.55 15.82 -1.00
C SER A 119 4.07 16.44 0.33
N PRO A 120 3.01 15.90 0.94
CA PRO A 120 2.35 16.54 2.09
C PRO A 120 3.22 16.56 3.36
N ARG A 121 4.21 15.66 3.45
CA ARG A 121 5.12 15.58 4.59
C ARG A 121 6.56 15.44 4.11
N HIS A 122 7.42 16.32 4.60
CA HIS A 122 8.87 16.18 4.48
C HIS A 122 9.47 15.71 5.80
N VAL A 123 10.38 14.74 5.76
CA VAL A 123 11.08 14.21 6.93
C VAL A 123 12.59 14.20 6.69
N THR A 124 13.36 14.19 7.77
CA THR A 124 14.81 14.08 7.70
C THR A 124 15.23 12.82 6.94
N GLY A 125 16.13 12.98 5.99
CA GLY A 125 16.61 11.90 5.10
C GLY A 125 15.97 11.90 3.72
N MET A 126 14.84 12.57 3.51
CA MET A 126 14.32 12.83 2.16
C MET A 126 15.26 13.75 1.36
N SER A 127 15.10 13.72 0.05
CA SER A 127 15.73 14.74 -0.81
C SER A 127 15.11 16.11 -0.57
N GLU A 128 15.96 17.13 -0.49
CA GLU A 128 15.49 18.52 -0.51
C GLU A 128 15.01 18.86 -1.92
N TRP A 129 13.72 19.12 -2.05
CA TRP A 129 13.16 19.60 -3.32
C TRP A 129 13.63 21.02 -3.61
N VAL A 130 13.95 21.33 -4.85
CA VAL A 130 14.40 22.65 -5.28
C VAL A 130 13.36 23.33 -6.17
N HIS A 131 13.31 24.66 -6.15
CA HIS A 131 12.44 25.38 -7.09
C HIS A 131 13.13 25.49 -8.46
N ASP A 132 12.49 25.00 -9.50
CA ASP A 132 12.90 25.29 -10.87
C ASP A 132 12.67 26.79 -11.17
N GLN A 133 13.72 27.50 -11.45
CA GLN A 133 13.68 28.94 -11.69
C GLN A 133 12.77 29.36 -12.86
N ARG A 134 12.58 28.47 -13.83
CA ARG A 134 11.76 28.73 -15.03
C ARG A 134 10.27 28.53 -14.78
N THR A 135 9.90 27.51 -14.03
CA THR A 135 8.48 27.12 -13.83
C THR A 135 7.96 27.49 -12.45
N GLY A 136 8.83 27.76 -11.48
CA GLY A 136 8.48 27.97 -10.08
C GLY A 136 8.05 26.69 -9.35
N ARG A 137 7.97 25.54 -10.05
CA ARG A 137 7.55 24.27 -9.49
C ARG A 137 8.67 23.61 -8.68
N LEU A 138 8.30 22.82 -7.71
CA LEU A 138 9.25 21.96 -6.98
C LEU A 138 9.71 20.81 -7.90
N ILE A 139 11.00 20.53 -7.88
CA ILE A 139 11.63 19.47 -8.67
C ILE A 139 12.69 18.76 -7.82
N ALA A 140 12.97 17.51 -8.10
CA ALA A 140 14.10 16.82 -7.51
C ALA A 140 15.43 17.51 -7.89
N PRO A 141 16.46 17.51 -7.02
CA PRO A 141 17.77 18.07 -7.34
C PRO A 141 18.32 17.49 -8.64
N LEU A 142 18.95 18.33 -9.46
CA LEU A 142 19.46 17.92 -10.77
C LEU A 142 20.48 16.78 -10.67
N SER A 143 21.32 16.78 -9.63
CA SER A 143 22.27 15.68 -9.38
C SER A 143 21.54 14.35 -9.18
N LEU A 144 20.48 14.34 -8.37
CA LEU A 144 19.67 13.14 -8.13
C LEU A 144 18.98 12.66 -9.41
N ILE A 145 18.47 13.58 -10.23
CA ILE A 145 17.87 13.22 -11.53
C ILE A 145 18.92 12.57 -12.44
N GLN A 146 20.15 13.09 -12.44
CA GLN A 146 21.25 12.51 -13.21
C GLN A 146 21.63 11.12 -12.70
N ASP A 147 21.73 10.94 -11.39
CA ASP A 147 22.02 9.65 -10.76
C ASP A 147 20.97 8.61 -11.16
N PHE A 148 19.67 8.92 -11.05
CA PHE A 148 18.60 8.02 -11.49
C PHE A 148 18.65 7.72 -13.00
N LYS A 149 18.98 8.69 -13.84
CA LYS A 149 19.08 8.47 -15.28
C LYS A 149 20.25 7.56 -15.67
N LEU A 150 21.30 7.52 -14.87
CA LEU A 150 22.48 6.67 -15.09
C LEU A 150 22.36 5.31 -14.42
N ASP A 151 21.46 5.17 -13.42
CA ASP A 151 21.28 3.93 -12.70
C ASP A 151 20.50 2.89 -13.52
N ALA A 152 21.15 1.74 -13.76
CA ALA A 152 20.56 0.63 -14.52
C ALA A 152 19.36 -0.01 -13.81
N GLU A 153 19.32 -0.01 -12.48
CA GLU A 153 18.15 -0.48 -11.75
C GLU A 153 16.97 0.46 -11.98
N TYR A 154 17.18 1.77 -11.80
CA TYR A 154 16.13 2.75 -12.04
C TYR A 154 15.56 2.65 -13.46
N GLN A 155 16.40 2.50 -14.48
CA GLN A 155 15.93 2.37 -15.87
C GLN A 155 14.98 1.16 -16.05
N ARG A 156 15.27 0.04 -15.39
CA ARG A 156 14.38 -1.14 -15.41
C ARG A 156 13.04 -0.89 -14.70
N THR A 157 13.02 0.01 -13.73
CA THR A 157 11.78 0.33 -13.01
C THR A 157 10.75 1.09 -13.86
N LEU A 158 11.18 1.77 -14.93
CA LEU A 158 10.31 2.63 -15.75
C LEU A 158 9.21 1.89 -16.51
N ILE A 159 9.35 0.59 -16.69
CA ILE A 159 8.39 -0.26 -17.42
C ILE A 159 7.59 -1.19 -16.50
N THR A 160 7.79 -1.10 -15.18
CA THR A 160 7.09 -1.97 -14.22
C THR A 160 5.63 -1.53 -14.03
N HIS A 161 4.79 -2.51 -13.71
CA HIS A 161 3.41 -2.32 -13.30
C HIS A 161 3.22 -2.81 -11.87
N GLY A 162 2.24 -2.23 -11.15
CA GLY A 162 1.99 -2.53 -9.76
C GLY A 162 3.05 -1.94 -8.82
N ALA A 163 2.94 -2.28 -7.55
CA ALA A 163 3.86 -1.82 -6.52
C ALA A 163 5.14 -2.66 -6.51
N ASN A 164 6.29 -1.99 -6.45
CA ASN A 164 7.61 -2.60 -6.47
C ASN A 164 8.55 -1.87 -5.50
N ILE A 165 9.69 -2.49 -5.18
CA ILE A 165 10.76 -1.89 -4.40
C ILE A 165 11.91 -1.47 -5.33
N TYR A 166 12.40 -0.27 -5.13
CA TYR A 166 13.70 0.19 -5.59
C TYR A 166 14.71 0.07 -4.44
N SER A 167 15.88 -0.48 -4.72
CA SER A 167 16.86 -0.83 -3.70
C SER A 167 17.45 0.39 -2.98
N GLU A 168 18.08 0.14 -1.84
CA GLU A 168 18.75 1.17 -1.04
C GLU A 168 20.10 1.63 -1.61
N GLU A 169 20.64 1.01 -2.65
CA GLU A 169 22.01 1.22 -3.14
C GLU A 169 22.29 2.69 -3.49
N LEU A 170 21.38 3.36 -4.18
CA LEU A 170 21.56 4.75 -4.57
C LEU A 170 21.19 5.75 -3.47
N ARG A 171 20.16 5.45 -2.69
CA ARG A 171 19.56 6.41 -1.75
C ARG A 171 19.92 6.17 -0.30
N GLY A 172 20.45 4.99 0.04
CA GLY A 172 20.68 4.57 1.42
C GLY A 172 19.41 4.10 2.15
N TYR A 173 18.26 4.04 1.46
CA TYR A 173 17.00 3.49 1.93
C TYR A 173 16.18 2.97 0.75
N ARG A 174 15.29 2.03 1.01
CA ARG A 174 14.42 1.46 -0.03
C ARG A 174 13.27 2.43 -0.34
N ILE A 175 12.80 2.39 -1.59
CA ILE A 175 11.62 3.14 -2.01
C ILE A 175 10.58 2.13 -2.50
N LEU A 176 9.44 2.09 -1.83
CA LEU A 176 8.26 1.43 -2.38
C LEU A 176 7.62 2.37 -3.40
N TYR A 177 7.51 1.93 -4.63
CA TYR A 177 7.02 2.78 -5.71
C TYR A 177 5.98 2.08 -6.58
N MET A 178 5.16 2.87 -7.24
CA MET A 178 4.27 2.45 -8.30
C MET A 178 4.32 3.47 -9.44
N ASN A 179 4.52 2.99 -10.66
CA ASN A 179 4.38 3.83 -11.84
C ASN A 179 2.91 4.09 -12.13
N LEU A 180 2.57 5.34 -12.43
CA LEU A 180 1.22 5.77 -12.75
C LEU A 180 1.01 5.71 -14.26
N TRP A 181 0.03 4.90 -14.67
CA TRP A 181 -0.28 4.66 -16.09
C TRP A 181 -1.68 5.16 -16.43
N VAL A 182 -1.81 6.02 -17.42
CA VAL A 182 -3.11 6.48 -17.91
C VAL A 182 -3.20 6.24 -19.41
N SER A 183 -4.17 5.45 -19.83
CA SER A 183 -4.35 5.07 -21.24
C SER A 183 -3.07 4.46 -21.86
N GLY A 184 -2.33 3.68 -21.09
CA GLY A 184 -1.08 3.05 -21.52
C GLY A 184 0.14 3.96 -21.55
N ASN A 185 0.00 5.22 -21.17
CA ASN A 185 1.11 6.17 -21.11
C ASN A 185 1.61 6.34 -19.67
N TYR A 186 2.92 6.30 -19.48
CA TYR A 186 3.57 6.62 -18.21
C TYR A 186 3.39 8.10 -17.90
N GLN A 187 2.81 8.41 -16.76
CA GLN A 187 2.52 9.79 -16.33
C GLN A 187 3.43 10.28 -15.21
N GLY A 188 4.00 9.38 -14.43
CA GLY A 188 4.82 9.71 -13.26
C GLY A 188 4.87 8.55 -12.29
N ARG A 189 5.24 8.84 -11.07
CA ARG A 189 5.47 7.82 -10.05
C ARG A 189 4.93 8.25 -8.70
N LEU A 190 4.33 7.30 -8.00
CA LEU A 190 3.97 7.38 -6.60
C LEU A 190 5.07 6.67 -5.79
N CYS A 191 5.58 7.32 -4.75
CA CYS A 191 6.71 6.85 -3.95
C CYS A 191 6.39 6.89 -2.46
N VAL A 192 6.92 5.92 -1.72
CA VAL A 192 6.98 5.86 -0.25
C VAL A 192 8.43 5.61 0.13
N ASP A 193 9.09 6.59 0.72
CA ASP A 193 10.48 6.48 1.17
C ASP A 193 10.54 5.79 2.53
N GLU A 194 11.30 4.68 2.64
CA GLU A 194 11.45 3.89 3.87
C GLU A 194 12.37 4.58 4.86
N LEU A 195 11.89 5.64 5.51
CA LEU A 195 12.69 6.50 6.39
C LEU A 195 12.28 6.42 7.86
N GLN A 196 11.03 6.05 8.17
CA GLN A 196 10.50 6.05 9.53
C GLN A 196 10.14 4.65 10.01
N THR A 197 9.55 3.83 9.16
CA THR A 197 9.14 2.45 9.47
C THR A 197 9.47 1.52 8.31
N GLU A 198 9.71 0.25 8.63
CA GLU A 198 9.96 -0.77 7.62
C GLU A 198 8.74 -0.99 6.72
N ILE A 199 8.98 -1.12 5.41
CA ILE A 199 7.93 -1.46 4.44
C ILE A 199 7.46 -2.89 4.67
N GLN A 200 6.16 -3.02 4.93
CA GLN A 200 5.49 -4.30 5.18
C GLN A 200 4.82 -4.84 3.91
N PRO A 201 4.60 -6.17 3.80
CA PRO A 201 3.92 -6.76 2.64
C PRO A 201 2.56 -6.13 2.33
N GLY A 202 1.80 -5.69 3.34
CA GLY A 202 0.52 -5.00 3.16
C GLY A 202 0.62 -3.64 2.48
N HIS A 203 1.77 -2.97 2.56
CA HIS A 203 1.98 -1.67 1.93
C HIS A 203 1.97 -1.75 0.40
N PHE A 204 2.34 -2.90 -0.20
CA PHE A 204 2.26 -3.09 -1.65
C PHE A 204 0.82 -2.97 -2.15
N SER A 205 -0.10 -3.73 -1.58
CA SER A 205 -1.52 -3.66 -1.94
C SER A 205 -2.13 -2.30 -1.61
N ALA A 206 -1.71 -1.66 -0.52
CA ALA A 206 -2.15 -0.31 -0.18
C ALA A 206 -1.66 0.72 -1.21
N LEU A 207 -0.41 0.62 -1.69
CA LEU A 207 0.12 1.51 -2.70
C LEU A 207 -0.61 1.34 -4.05
N GLU A 208 -0.90 0.10 -4.45
CA GLU A 208 -1.67 -0.19 -5.66
C GLU A 208 -3.09 0.38 -5.56
N TYR A 209 -3.70 0.26 -4.38
CA TYR A 209 -5.03 0.82 -4.13
C TYR A 209 -5.01 2.35 -4.24
N LEU A 210 -4.08 3.03 -3.55
CA LEU A 210 -3.89 4.48 -3.66
C LEU A 210 -3.60 4.91 -5.11
N GLY A 211 -2.71 4.19 -5.79
CA GLY A 211 -2.35 4.46 -7.18
C GLY A 211 -3.56 4.42 -8.12
N SER A 212 -4.50 3.48 -7.90
CA SER A 212 -5.73 3.41 -8.70
C SER A 212 -6.61 4.65 -8.57
N PHE A 213 -6.69 5.24 -7.37
CA PHE A 213 -7.38 6.52 -7.14
C PHE A 213 -6.65 7.69 -7.81
N ILE A 214 -5.34 7.73 -7.71
CA ILE A 214 -4.54 8.79 -8.34
C ILE A 214 -4.65 8.72 -9.87
N GLU A 215 -4.57 7.54 -10.48
CA GLU A 215 -4.78 7.36 -11.92
C GLU A 215 -6.18 7.77 -12.36
N LEU A 216 -7.21 7.49 -11.55
CA LEU A 216 -8.57 7.98 -11.80
C LEU A 216 -8.64 9.51 -11.72
N CYS A 217 -7.96 10.10 -10.74
CA CYS A 217 -7.88 11.56 -10.58
C CYS A 217 -7.17 12.21 -11.77
N ILE A 218 -6.05 11.66 -12.23
CA ILE A 218 -5.32 12.15 -13.41
C ILE A 218 -6.23 12.15 -14.64
N ARG A 219 -6.98 11.07 -14.88
CA ARG A 219 -7.92 10.96 -16.00
C ARG A 219 -9.04 12.02 -15.97
N ARG A 220 -9.53 12.36 -14.75
CA ARG A 220 -10.64 13.32 -14.59
C ARG A 220 -10.21 14.78 -14.72
N HIS A 221 -9.02 15.11 -14.22
CA HIS A 221 -8.59 16.48 -14.01
C HIS A 221 -7.45 16.94 -14.92
N ASN A 222 -6.94 16.08 -15.82
CA ASN A 222 -5.76 16.38 -16.67
C ASN A 222 -4.58 16.94 -15.85
N LEU A 223 -4.31 16.40 -14.66
CA LEU A 223 -3.34 16.94 -13.69
C LEU A 223 -1.88 17.06 -14.20
N PHE A 224 -1.59 16.53 -15.38
CA PHE A 224 -0.24 16.51 -15.98
C PHE A 224 -0.11 17.32 -17.28
N GLN A 225 -1.08 18.20 -17.57
CA GLN A 225 -1.01 19.11 -18.73
C GLN A 225 -0.42 20.46 -18.35
#